data_a9dac00bf3e517937fe2131a22f11086
#
_entry.id   a9dac00bf3e517937fe2131a22f11086
#
_cell.length_a   1.000
_cell.length_b   1.000
_cell.length_c   1.000
_cell.angle_alpha   90.00
_cell.angle_beta   90.00
_cell.angle_gamma   90.00
#
_symmetry.space_group_name_H-M   'P 1'
#
loop_
_entity.id
_entity.type
_entity.pdbx_description
1 polymer ?
#
loop_
_entity_poly.entity_id
_entity_poly.type
_entity_poly.pdbx_seq_one_letter_code
_entity_poly.pdbx_strand_id
1 'polypeptide(L)'
;MELGEEKNIYYFNEEGQKNTNKVLELVLKKAQELAINKIIIFTSNGDTVFELRRLNQEIEIIAVSFPYKQEFSVKDENGKNKKVIPETSKKKVREKLFENNIELVQGTMPFNEIIIPGTREIKKSTIVNTLSLISRGLSFCVQSVLMATDAGVVEKGEDVIAMSADTAVVVNSANSQWLFHPVKGLQIKEIICKAHKISPENKKEQGE
;
A
#
# COMPACT_ATOMS: atom_id res chain seq x y z
N MET A 1 -11.19 -6.97 34.64
CA MET A 1 -11.40 -6.36 33.33
C MET A 1 -10.02 -6.06 32.79
N GLU A 2 -9.62 -6.72 31.74
CA GLU A 2 -8.31 -6.49 31.12
C GLU A 2 -8.37 -5.14 30.38
N LEU A 3 -7.42 -4.24 30.67
CA LEU A 3 -7.46 -2.87 30.16
C LEU A 3 -6.83 -2.73 28.76
N GLY A 4 -6.18 -3.77 28.27
CA GLY A 4 -5.51 -3.80 26.96
C GLY A 4 -4.58 -4.99 26.81
N GLU A 5 -3.90 -5.06 25.67
CA GLU A 5 -2.89 -6.08 25.36
C GLU A 5 -1.60 -5.42 24.86
N GLU A 6 -0.48 -6.07 25.12
CA GLU A 6 0.83 -5.65 24.61
C GLU A 6 1.08 -6.32 23.25
N LYS A 7 1.48 -5.54 22.23
CA LYS A 7 1.80 -6.04 20.89
C LYS A 7 3.17 -5.55 20.44
N ASN A 8 3.89 -6.42 19.72
CA ASN A 8 5.22 -6.12 19.21
C ASN A 8 5.14 -5.67 17.75
N ILE A 9 5.89 -4.61 17.41
CA ILE A 9 6.09 -4.14 16.04
C ILE A 9 7.47 -4.59 15.58
N TYR A 10 7.56 -5.14 14.35
CA TYR A 10 8.84 -5.46 13.75
C TYR A 10 9.43 -4.23 13.04
N TYR A 11 10.64 -3.84 13.40
CA TYR A 11 11.34 -2.70 12.83
C TYR A 11 12.47 -3.14 11.89
N PHE A 12 12.38 -2.74 10.62
CA PHE A 12 13.51 -2.88 9.69
C PHE A 12 14.53 -1.77 9.93
N ASN A 13 15.82 -2.07 9.79
CA ASN A 13 16.86 -1.07 9.94
C ASN A 13 16.76 0.06 8.92
N GLU A 14 16.35 -0.26 7.68
CA GLU A 14 16.22 0.66 6.55
C GLU A 14 14.97 0.36 5.72
N GLU A 15 14.52 1.34 4.95
CA GLU A 15 13.43 1.20 3.98
C GLU A 15 13.85 0.37 2.76
N GLY A 16 12.85 -0.12 2.01
CA GLY A 16 13.02 -0.60 0.65
C GLY A 16 12.60 -2.05 0.40
N GLN A 17 12.61 -2.41 -0.87
CA GLN A 17 12.12 -3.70 -1.38
C GLN A 17 12.87 -4.93 -0.84
N LYS A 18 14.09 -4.77 -0.35
CA LYS A 18 14.85 -5.85 0.31
C LYS A 18 14.12 -6.47 1.52
N ASN A 19 13.16 -5.75 2.08
CA ASN A 19 12.39 -6.17 3.25
C ASN A 19 11.16 -7.01 2.87
N THR A 20 10.74 -7.01 1.61
CA THR A 20 9.44 -7.56 1.15
C THR A 20 9.21 -9.01 1.59
N ASN A 21 10.21 -9.88 1.48
CA ASN A 21 10.07 -11.28 1.88
C ASN A 21 9.77 -11.42 3.38
N LYS A 22 10.42 -10.61 4.22
CA LYS A 22 10.13 -10.61 5.66
C LYS A 22 8.77 -9.99 5.97
N VAL A 23 8.34 -8.98 5.23
CA VAL A 23 6.97 -8.43 5.35
C VAL A 23 5.94 -9.50 5.04
N LEU A 24 6.12 -10.28 3.96
CA LEU A 24 5.21 -11.38 3.59
C LEU A 24 5.09 -12.42 4.71
N GLU A 25 6.22 -12.84 5.30
CA GLU A 25 6.23 -13.77 6.45
C GLU A 25 5.41 -13.23 7.63
N LEU A 26 5.66 -11.97 8.01
CA LEU A 26 4.98 -11.31 9.13
C LEU A 26 3.48 -11.13 8.87
N VAL A 27 3.12 -10.77 7.65
CA VAL A 27 1.73 -10.58 7.20
C VAL A 27 0.97 -11.91 7.23
N LEU A 28 1.54 -13.00 6.69
CA LEU A 28 0.91 -14.33 6.73
C LEU A 28 0.70 -14.82 8.16
N LYS A 29 1.71 -14.64 9.03
CA LYS A 29 1.59 -14.96 10.46
C LYS A 29 0.45 -14.18 11.11
N LYS A 30 0.38 -12.86 10.85
CA LYS A 30 -0.66 -11.99 11.42
C LYS A 30 -2.05 -12.32 10.86
N ALA A 31 -2.16 -12.63 9.58
CA ALA A 31 -3.39 -13.05 8.94
C ALA A 31 -3.97 -14.33 9.61
N GLN A 32 -3.11 -15.30 9.88
CA GLN A 32 -3.48 -16.51 10.61
C GLN A 32 -3.88 -16.22 12.07
N GLU A 33 -3.10 -15.39 12.79
CA GLU A 33 -3.36 -15.02 14.18
C GLU A 33 -4.73 -14.35 14.36
N LEU A 34 -5.11 -13.47 13.43
CA LEU A 34 -6.35 -12.68 13.50
C LEU A 34 -7.50 -13.27 12.68
N ALA A 35 -7.30 -14.42 12.02
CA ALA A 35 -8.24 -15.01 11.07
C ALA A 35 -8.68 -14.04 9.96
N ILE A 36 -7.77 -13.15 9.51
CA ILE A 36 -8.00 -12.24 8.40
C ILE A 36 -7.62 -12.96 7.10
N ASN A 37 -8.59 -13.08 6.18
CA ASN A 37 -8.39 -13.81 4.93
C ASN A 37 -8.10 -12.89 3.72
N LYS A 38 -8.02 -11.58 3.90
CA LYS A 38 -7.86 -10.62 2.82
C LYS A 38 -6.62 -9.75 3.00
N ILE A 39 -5.70 -9.80 2.02
CA ILE A 39 -4.46 -9.01 2.02
C ILE A 39 -4.42 -8.10 0.80
N ILE A 40 -4.25 -6.81 1.04
CA ILE A 40 -4.14 -5.76 0.04
C ILE A 40 -2.67 -5.38 -0.11
N ILE A 41 -2.14 -5.43 -1.34
CA ILE A 41 -0.73 -5.15 -1.64
C ILE A 41 -0.63 -4.01 -2.62
N PHE A 42 0.01 -2.90 -2.21
CA PHE A 42 0.39 -1.87 -3.16
C PHE A 42 1.60 -2.31 -3.98
N THR A 43 1.46 -2.37 -5.30
CA THR A 43 2.51 -2.85 -6.20
C THR A 43 2.46 -2.16 -7.56
N SER A 44 3.62 -1.87 -8.15
CA SER A 44 3.75 -1.34 -9.51
C SER A 44 4.07 -2.43 -10.55
N ASN A 45 4.63 -3.56 -10.13
CA ASN A 45 5.10 -4.64 -11.02
C ASN A 45 4.37 -5.97 -10.84
N GLY A 46 3.74 -6.20 -9.70
CA GLY A 46 3.02 -7.44 -9.39
C GLY A 46 3.87 -8.52 -8.72
N ASP A 47 5.18 -8.36 -8.58
CA ASP A 47 6.07 -9.43 -8.08
C ASP A 47 5.66 -9.90 -6.68
N THR A 48 5.39 -8.96 -5.76
CA THR A 48 5.02 -9.28 -4.37
C THR A 48 3.71 -10.07 -4.29
N VAL A 49 2.72 -9.76 -5.15
CA VAL A 49 1.44 -10.48 -5.13
C VAL A 49 1.58 -11.90 -5.68
N PHE A 50 2.43 -12.09 -6.70
CA PHE A 50 2.72 -13.44 -7.19
C PHE A 50 3.50 -14.26 -6.16
N GLU A 51 4.44 -13.64 -5.46
CA GLU A 51 5.16 -14.32 -4.37
C GLU A 51 4.22 -14.70 -3.23
N LEU A 52 3.31 -13.82 -2.81
CA LEU A 52 2.31 -14.15 -1.80
C LEU A 52 1.41 -15.30 -2.26
N ARG A 53 0.93 -15.30 -3.51
CA ARG A 53 0.12 -16.40 -4.08
C ARG A 53 0.88 -17.72 -4.08
N ARG A 54 2.20 -17.70 -4.35
CA ARG A 54 3.05 -18.89 -4.28
C ARG A 54 3.15 -19.45 -2.85
N LEU A 55 3.22 -18.55 -1.86
CA LEU A 55 3.32 -18.94 -0.44
C LEU A 55 1.98 -19.38 0.16
N ASN A 56 0.86 -18.83 -0.32
CA ASN A 56 -0.47 -19.15 0.18
C ASN A 56 -1.49 -19.13 -0.96
N GLN A 57 -2.16 -20.27 -1.20
CA GLN A 57 -3.13 -20.45 -2.28
C GLN A 57 -4.56 -20.05 -1.88
N GLU A 58 -4.85 -19.96 -0.59
CA GLU A 58 -6.21 -19.80 -0.08
C GLU A 58 -6.57 -18.33 0.23
N ILE A 59 -5.56 -17.52 0.58
CA ILE A 59 -5.78 -16.14 0.98
C ILE A 59 -6.25 -15.29 -0.20
N GLU A 60 -7.20 -14.42 0.02
CA GLU A 60 -7.67 -13.46 -0.97
C GLU A 60 -6.66 -12.32 -1.13
N ILE A 61 -6.12 -12.15 -2.34
CA ILE A 61 -5.09 -11.16 -2.64
C ILE A 61 -5.66 -10.09 -3.55
N ILE A 62 -5.52 -8.83 -3.11
CA ILE A 62 -5.90 -7.65 -3.87
C ILE A 62 -4.63 -6.87 -4.20
N ALA A 63 -4.31 -6.78 -5.48
CA ALA A 63 -3.26 -5.92 -5.99
C ALA A 63 -3.82 -4.52 -6.20
N VAL A 64 -3.24 -3.53 -5.56
CA VAL A 64 -3.56 -2.11 -5.81
C VAL A 64 -2.36 -1.44 -6.45
N SER A 65 -2.60 -0.64 -7.48
CA SER A 65 -1.53 -0.03 -8.24
C SER A 65 -1.85 1.41 -8.65
N PHE A 66 -0.82 2.09 -9.13
CA PHE A 66 -0.96 3.41 -9.75
C PHE A 66 -1.99 3.42 -10.88
N PRO A 67 -2.53 4.59 -11.24
CA PRO A 67 -3.44 4.75 -12.36
C PRO A 67 -2.93 4.08 -13.65
N TYR A 68 -3.84 3.53 -14.42
CA TYR A 68 -3.52 2.81 -15.65
C TYR A 68 -2.68 3.67 -16.60
N LYS A 69 -1.50 3.15 -16.98
CA LYS A 69 -0.50 3.81 -17.83
C LYS A 69 -0.01 5.18 -17.32
N GLN A 70 -0.10 5.47 -16.03
CA GLN A 70 0.53 6.66 -15.48
C GLN A 70 2.02 6.65 -15.79
N GLU A 71 2.54 7.74 -16.37
CA GLU A 71 3.96 7.89 -16.67
C GLU A 71 4.72 8.43 -15.45
N PHE A 72 5.86 7.83 -15.17
CA PHE A 72 6.82 8.29 -14.18
C PHE A 72 8.14 8.60 -14.84
N SER A 73 8.83 9.66 -14.37
CA SER A 73 10.18 9.98 -14.77
C SER A 73 11.15 9.33 -13.78
N VAL A 74 11.94 8.36 -14.23
CA VAL A 74 12.98 7.72 -13.43
C VAL A 74 14.33 7.97 -14.08
N LYS A 75 15.41 8.07 -13.30
CA LYS A 75 16.78 8.15 -13.83
C LYS A 75 17.25 6.75 -14.18
N ASP A 76 17.79 6.58 -15.38
CA ASP A 76 18.48 5.36 -15.79
C ASP A 76 19.88 5.27 -15.14
N GLU A 77 20.60 4.19 -15.40
CA GLU A 77 21.96 3.94 -14.89
C GLU A 77 22.96 5.03 -15.29
N ASN A 78 22.66 5.81 -16.34
CA ASN A 78 23.48 6.91 -16.86
C ASN A 78 22.99 8.28 -16.35
N GLY A 79 22.02 8.32 -15.44
CA GLY A 79 21.43 9.54 -14.88
C GLY A 79 20.47 10.27 -15.83
N LYS A 80 20.11 9.69 -16.99
CA LYS A 80 19.14 10.27 -17.93
C LYS A 80 17.72 9.95 -17.51
N ASN A 81 16.82 10.94 -17.64
CA ASN A 81 15.40 10.74 -17.36
C ASN A 81 14.79 9.77 -18.39
N LYS A 82 14.20 8.69 -17.90
CA LYS A 82 13.45 7.71 -18.68
C LYS A 82 12.01 7.68 -18.18
N LYS A 83 11.04 7.73 -19.11
CA LYS A 83 9.63 7.52 -18.78
C LYS A 83 9.35 6.04 -18.64
N VAL A 84 8.71 5.67 -17.54
CA VAL A 84 8.24 4.31 -17.26
C VAL A 84 6.77 4.34 -16.87
N ILE A 85 6.07 3.25 -17.14
CA ILE A 85 4.69 3.01 -16.66
C ILE A 85 4.69 1.80 -15.72
N PRO A 86 3.70 1.69 -14.81
CA PRO A 86 3.56 0.50 -13.97
C PRO A 86 3.46 -0.76 -14.83
N GLU A 87 4.20 -1.80 -14.47
CA GLU A 87 4.14 -3.10 -15.13
C GLU A 87 2.72 -3.72 -15.04
N THR A 88 2.00 -3.43 -13.96
CA THR A 88 0.59 -3.80 -13.77
C THR A 88 -0.35 -3.21 -14.84
N SER A 89 0.11 -2.23 -15.61
CA SER A 89 -0.62 -1.69 -16.78
C SER A 89 -0.39 -2.52 -18.06
N LYS A 90 0.59 -3.43 -18.07
CA LYS A 90 0.90 -4.26 -19.23
C LYS A 90 -0.06 -5.45 -19.32
N LYS A 91 -0.54 -5.75 -20.52
CA LYS A 91 -1.50 -6.83 -20.78
C LYS A 91 -1.04 -8.16 -20.17
N LYS A 92 0.21 -8.56 -20.37
CA LYS A 92 0.78 -9.81 -19.85
C LYS A 92 0.70 -9.92 -18.32
N VAL A 93 0.96 -8.83 -17.59
CA VAL A 93 0.90 -8.83 -16.12
C VAL A 93 -0.55 -8.91 -15.67
N ARG A 94 -1.46 -8.19 -16.31
CA ARG A 94 -2.91 -8.22 -16.01
C ARG A 94 -3.51 -9.62 -16.23
N GLU A 95 -3.18 -10.27 -17.35
CA GLU A 95 -3.59 -11.64 -17.64
C GLU A 95 -3.08 -12.61 -16.57
N LYS A 96 -1.80 -12.50 -16.20
CA LYS A 96 -1.20 -13.33 -15.14
C LYS A 96 -1.85 -13.11 -13.77
N LEU A 97 -2.21 -11.87 -13.41
CA LEU A 97 -2.96 -11.59 -12.18
C LEU A 97 -4.32 -12.28 -12.20
N PHE A 98 -5.05 -12.14 -13.30
CA PHE A 98 -6.36 -12.79 -13.48
C PHE A 98 -6.27 -14.33 -13.40
N GLU A 99 -5.31 -14.96 -14.08
CA GLU A 99 -5.07 -16.41 -14.06
C GLU A 99 -4.73 -16.95 -12.66
N ASN A 100 -4.19 -16.10 -11.79
CA ASN A 100 -3.85 -16.46 -10.42
C ASN A 100 -4.92 -16.03 -9.38
N ASN A 101 -6.12 -15.66 -9.84
CA ASN A 101 -7.21 -15.18 -8.98
C ASN A 101 -6.77 -14.02 -8.07
N ILE A 102 -6.04 -13.05 -8.63
CA ILE A 102 -5.61 -11.83 -7.94
C ILE A 102 -6.39 -10.66 -8.54
N GLU A 103 -7.22 -10.03 -7.71
CA GLU A 103 -7.97 -8.84 -8.12
C GLU A 103 -7.02 -7.65 -8.28
N LEU A 104 -7.16 -6.90 -9.39
CA LEU A 104 -6.35 -5.70 -9.66
C LEU A 104 -7.19 -4.44 -9.62
N VAL A 105 -6.94 -3.60 -8.62
CA VAL A 105 -7.53 -2.26 -8.50
C VAL A 105 -6.54 -1.22 -9.01
N GLN A 106 -6.88 -0.53 -10.08
CA GLN A 106 -6.15 0.61 -10.62
C GLN A 106 -7.08 1.80 -10.77
N GLY A 107 -6.71 2.94 -10.24
CA GLY A 107 -7.50 4.16 -10.28
C GLY A 107 -6.75 5.35 -9.74
N THR A 108 -7.44 6.48 -9.61
CA THR A 108 -6.88 7.68 -8.98
C THR A 108 -6.58 7.37 -7.52
N MET A 109 -5.36 7.61 -7.11
CA MET A 109 -4.98 7.47 -5.70
C MET A 109 -5.62 8.61 -4.90
N PRO A 110 -6.29 8.33 -3.78
CA PRO A 110 -7.06 9.32 -3.01
C PRO A 110 -6.27 10.56 -2.57
N PHE A 111 -4.97 10.38 -2.30
CA PHE A 111 -4.10 11.47 -1.83
C PHE A 111 -3.23 12.07 -2.94
N ASN A 112 -3.34 11.60 -4.18
CA ASN A 112 -2.64 12.21 -5.29
C ASN A 112 -3.33 13.53 -5.68
N GLU A 113 -2.51 14.52 -6.03
CA GLU A 113 -2.99 15.81 -6.51
C GLU A 113 -3.63 15.68 -7.89
N ILE A 114 -4.77 16.33 -8.09
CA ILE A 114 -5.23 16.68 -9.43
C ILE A 114 -4.31 17.81 -9.89
N ILE A 115 -3.58 17.60 -10.96
CA ILE A 115 -2.65 18.62 -11.49
C ILE A 115 -3.47 19.76 -12.11
N ILE A 116 -3.60 20.85 -11.37
CA ILE A 116 -4.12 22.12 -11.89
C ILE A 116 -2.90 23.01 -12.06
N PRO A 117 -2.55 23.42 -13.29
CA PRO A 117 -1.39 24.29 -13.52
C PRO A 117 -1.41 25.53 -12.64
N GLY A 118 -0.33 25.77 -11.92
CA GLY A 118 -0.19 26.95 -11.03
C GLY A 118 -0.79 26.79 -9.63
N THR A 119 -1.32 25.62 -9.24
CA THR A 119 -1.87 25.36 -7.90
C THR A 119 -1.29 24.11 -7.26
N ARG A 120 -1.30 24.05 -5.91
CA ARG A 120 -0.98 22.84 -5.13
C ARG A 120 -2.13 22.52 -4.18
N GLU A 121 -2.52 21.26 -4.11
CA GLU A 121 -3.56 20.79 -3.18
C GLU A 121 -2.94 20.44 -1.82
N ILE A 122 -2.74 21.46 -0.96
CA ILE A 122 -2.04 21.37 0.34
C ILE A 122 -2.68 20.30 1.25
N LYS A 123 -4.01 20.13 1.24
CA LYS A 123 -4.70 19.19 2.13
C LYS A 123 -4.25 17.75 1.91
N LYS A 124 -4.17 17.30 0.66
CA LYS A 124 -3.78 15.91 0.34
C LYS A 124 -2.31 15.65 0.62
N SER A 125 -1.43 16.58 0.26
CA SER A 125 0.00 16.48 0.60
C SER A 125 0.24 16.48 2.11
N THR A 126 -0.55 17.22 2.89
CA THR A 126 -0.47 17.18 4.35
C THR A 126 -0.81 15.80 4.90
N ILE A 127 -1.85 15.13 4.38
CA ILE A 127 -2.19 13.76 4.80
C ILE A 127 -1.01 12.80 4.52
N VAL A 128 -0.46 12.82 3.29
CA VAL A 128 0.69 11.99 2.93
C VAL A 128 1.87 12.26 3.84
N ASN A 129 2.22 13.52 4.07
CA ASN A 129 3.34 13.91 4.94
C ASN A 129 3.13 13.48 6.40
N THR A 130 1.89 13.59 6.92
CA THR A 130 1.56 13.14 8.28
C THR A 130 1.72 11.64 8.43
N LEU A 131 1.19 10.85 7.49
CA LEU A 131 1.37 9.39 7.50
C LEU A 131 2.84 8.99 7.34
N SER A 132 3.62 9.76 6.57
CA SER A 132 5.05 9.54 6.37
C SER A 132 5.90 9.80 7.62
N LEU A 133 5.39 10.51 8.63
CA LEU A 133 6.05 10.62 9.95
C LEU A 133 6.15 9.26 10.65
N ILE A 134 5.21 8.36 10.38
CA ILE A 134 5.21 6.99 10.92
C ILE A 134 6.01 6.08 10.01
N SER A 135 5.67 6.03 8.71
CA SER A 135 6.35 5.31 7.64
C SER A 135 5.89 5.81 6.28
N ARG A 136 6.80 5.91 5.31
CA ARG A 136 6.43 6.26 3.92
C ARG A 136 5.50 5.22 3.30
N GLY A 137 5.72 3.95 3.60
CA GLY A 137 4.86 2.85 3.15
C GLY A 137 3.42 2.95 3.66
N LEU A 138 3.20 3.62 4.80
CA LEU A 138 1.88 3.72 5.42
C LEU A 138 0.87 4.47 4.54
N SER A 139 1.29 5.53 3.84
CA SER A 139 0.41 6.26 2.93
C SER A 139 -0.09 5.38 1.78
N PHE A 140 0.75 4.47 1.28
CA PHE A 140 0.36 3.49 0.25
C PHE A 140 -0.60 2.44 0.82
N CYS A 141 -0.35 1.94 2.04
CA CYS A 141 -1.26 1.01 2.71
C CYS A 141 -2.66 1.62 2.86
N VAL A 142 -2.75 2.85 3.41
CA VAL A 142 -4.03 3.54 3.59
C VAL A 142 -4.74 3.78 2.26
N GLN A 143 -4.05 4.32 1.26
CA GLN A 143 -4.64 4.57 -0.06
C GLN A 143 -5.11 3.28 -0.73
N SER A 144 -4.38 2.17 -0.58
CA SER A 144 -4.76 0.88 -1.14
C SER A 144 -6.06 0.36 -0.54
N VAL A 145 -6.26 0.49 0.78
CA VAL A 145 -7.51 0.11 1.43
C VAL A 145 -8.67 0.97 0.92
N LEU A 146 -8.50 2.30 0.87
CA LEU A 146 -9.51 3.20 0.35
C LEU A 146 -9.91 2.85 -1.10
N MET A 147 -8.92 2.64 -1.97
CA MET A 147 -9.14 2.29 -3.38
C MET A 147 -9.88 0.94 -3.52
N ALA A 148 -9.48 -0.07 -2.76
CA ALA A 148 -10.12 -1.39 -2.78
C ALA A 148 -11.57 -1.33 -2.25
N THR A 149 -11.82 -0.50 -1.22
CA THR A 149 -13.18 -0.30 -0.68
C THR A 149 -14.04 0.52 -1.64
N ASP A 150 -13.50 1.57 -2.26
CA ASP A 150 -14.23 2.37 -3.26
C ASP A 150 -14.56 1.56 -4.53
N ALA A 151 -13.72 0.59 -4.88
CA ALA A 151 -13.95 -0.34 -5.98
C ALA A 151 -14.94 -1.49 -5.65
N GLY A 152 -15.36 -1.62 -4.38
CA GLY A 152 -16.26 -2.68 -3.93
C GLY A 152 -15.62 -4.06 -3.80
N VAL A 153 -14.27 -4.14 -3.81
CA VAL A 153 -13.52 -5.39 -3.62
C VAL A 153 -13.35 -5.71 -2.13
N VAL A 154 -13.39 -4.69 -1.29
CA VAL A 154 -13.40 -4.80 0.17
C VAL A 154 -14.68 -4.20 0.70
N GLU A 155 -15.34 -4.92 1.59
CA GLU A 155 -16.54 -4.41 2.26
C GLU A 155 -16.17 -3.30 3.25
N LYS A 156 -17.04 -2.31 3.37
CA LYS A 156 -16.86 -1.23 4.32
C LYS A 156 -16.93 -1.73 5.76
N GLY A 157 -15.94 -1.39 6.56
CA GLY A 157 -15.82 -1.85 7.95
C GLY A 157 -15.19 -3.25 8.08
N GLU A 158 -14.71 -3.83 6.99
CA GLU A 158 -14.00 -5.10 6.99
C GLU A 158 -12.57 -4.91 7.53
N ASP A 159 -12.12 -5.86 8.37
CA ASP A 159 -10.74 -5.91 8.81
C ASP A 159 -9.87 -6.60 7.78
N VAL A 160 -8.87 -5.90 7.30
CA VAL A 160 -7.94 -6.37 6.25
C VAL A 160 -6.51 -6.10 6.65
N ILE A 161 -5.57 -6.80 6.03
CA ILE A 161 -4.15 -6.43 6.12
C ILE A 161 -3.75 -5.69 4.85
N ALA A 162 -3.14 -4.52 5.01
CA ALA A 162 -2.56 -3.76 3.91
C ALA A 162 -1.04 -3.71 4.04
N MET A 163 -0.33 -3.90 2.92
CA MET A 163 1.12 -3.87 2.91
C MET A 163 1.73 -3.14 1.70
N SER A 164 2.93 -2.65 1.91
CA SER A 164 3.87 -2.15 0.92
C SER A 164 5.20 -2.90 1.05
N ALA A 165 6.28 -2.42 0.44
CA ALA A 165 7.58 -3.11 0.44
C ALA A 165 8.18 -3.35 1.83
N ASP A 166 7.93 -2.46 2.79
CA ASP A 166 8.55 -2.47 4.13
C ASP A 166 7.60 -2.07 5.26
N THR A 167 6.32 -1.94 4.96
CA THR A 167 5.29 -1.51 5.94
C THR A 167 4.06 -2.38 5.78
N ALA A 168 3.53 -2.88 6.89
CA ALA A 168 2.27 -3.62 6.91
C ALA A 168 1.44 -3.24 8.14
N VAL A 169 0.12 -3.17 7.96
CA VAL A 169 -0.86 -2.75 8.98
C VAL A 169 -2.13 -3.58 8.93
N VAL A 170 -2.77 -3.76 10.08
CA VAL A 170 -4.16 -4.22 10.18
C VAL A 170 -5.06 -3.00 10.16
N VAL A 171 -6.04 -2.99 9.27
CA VAL A 171 -6.90 -1.82 9.02
C VAL A 171 -8.36 -2.24 8.99
N ASN A 172 -9.21 -1.48 9.68
CA ASN A 172 -10.64 -1.51 9.44
C ASN A 172 -10.96 -0.55 8.30
N SER A 173 -11.57 -1.07 7.24
CA SER A 173 -11.71 -0.39 5.96
C SER A 173 -12.77 0.72 5.96
N ALA A 174 -12.62 1.69 5.06
CA ALA A 174 -13.62 2.73 4.79
C ALA A 174 -13.51 3.22 3.34
N ASN A 175 -14.57 3.83 2.82
CA ASN A 175 -14.51 4.58 1.57
C ASN A 175 -13.70 5.88 1.73
N SER A 176 -13.11 6.37 0.65
CA SER A 176 -12.25 7.57 0.65
C SER A 176 -12.95 8.80 1.22
N GLN A 177 -14.23 9.02 0.90
CA GLN A 177 -14.99 10.17 1.42
C GLN A 177 -15.19 10.15 2.94
N TRP A 178 -15.10 8.95 3.56
CA TRP A 178 -15.33 8.75 4.99
C TRP A 178 -14.04 8.56 5.78
N LEU A 179 -12.87 8.75 5.18
CA LEU A 179 -11.56 8.50 5.80
C LEU A 179 -11.48 8.98 7.26
N PHE A 180 -11.92 10.20 7.54
CA PHE A 180 -11.84 10.82 8.87
C PHE A 180 -13.16 10.83 9.64
N HIS A 181 -14.15 10.05 9.22
CA HIS A 181 -15.42 10.00 9.95
C HIS A 181 -15.22 9.34 11.31
N PRO A 182 -15.72 9.93 12.42
CA PRO A 182 -15.40 9.49 13.78
C PRO A 182 -15.86 8.06 14.11
N VAL A 183 -16.88 7.53 13.39
CA VAL A 183 -17.44 6.20 13.64
C VAL A 183 -17.24 5.26 12.44
N LYS A 184 -17.29 5.79 11.22
CA LYS A 184 -17.26 5.02 9.96
C LYS A 184 -15.96 5.18 9.19
N GLY A 185 -15.00 5.92 9.76
CA GLY A 185 -13.71 6.19 9.14
C GLY A 185 -12.77 4.98 9.18
N LEU A 186 -11.72 5.08 8.37
CA LEU A 186 -10.66 4.08 8.38
C LEU A 186 -9.93 4.10 9.73
N GLN A 187 -9.65 2.91 10.27
CA GLN A 187 -8.90 2.78 11.51
C GLN A 187 -7.71 1.86 11.32
N ILE A 188 -6.51 2.35 11.61
CA ILE A 188 -5.31 1.50 11.70
C ILE A 188 -5.35 0.85 13.08
N LYS A 189 -5.65 -0.46 13.13
CA LYS A 189 -5.78 -1.22 14.37
C LYS A 189 -4.43 -1.68 14.92
N GLU A 190 -3.51 -2.04 14.01
CA GLU A 190 -2.20 -2.55 14.39
C GLU A 190 -1.16 -2.22 13.32
N ILE A 191 0.06 -1.88 13.74
CA ILE A 191 1.22 -1.80 12.86
C ILE A 191 1.99 -3.12 13.01
N ILE A 192 2.06 -3.91 11.95
CA ILE A 192 2.75 -5.21 11.95
C ILE A 192 4.25 -5.00 11.83
N CYS A 193 4.67 -4.18 10.87
CA CYS A 193 6.07 -3.83 10.64
C CYS A 193 6.24 -2.50 9.93
N LYS A 194 7.40 -1.88 10.11
CA LYS A 194 7.82 -0.67 9.39
C LYS A 194 9.34 -0.49 9.46
N ALA A 195 9.89 0.40 8.63
CA ALA A 195 11.27 0.81 8.77
C ALA A 195 11.47 1.70 10.02
N HIS A 196 12.63 1.52 10.70
CA HIS A 196 13.02 2.35 11.85
C HIS A 196 13.55 3.71 11.41
N LYS A 197 14.35 3.72 10.32
CA LYS A 197 14.94 4.94 9.76
C LYS A 197 14.38 5.22 8.37
N ILE A 198 14.06 6.48 8.13
CA ILE A 198 13.66 6.98 6.81
C ILE A 198 14.94 7.40 6.07
N SER A 199 15.20 6.79 4.92
CA SER A 199 16.41 7.07 4.13
C SER A 199 16.41 8.50 3.56
N PRO A 200 17.50 9.26 3.70
CA PRO A 200 17.58 10.63 3.18
C PRO A 200 17.55 10.73 1.65
N GLU A 201 17.97 9.69 0.95
CA GLU A 201 18.06 9.66 -0.53
C GLU A 201 16.73 9.87 -1.26
N ASN A 202 15.63 9.50 -0.63
CA ASN A 202 14.29 9.71 -1.21
C ASN A 202 13.67 11.08 -0.89
N LYS A 203 14.38 11.97 -0.17
CA LYS A 203 13.89 13.33 0.10
C LYS A 203 14.06 14.28 -1.10
N LYS A 204 14.93 13.96 -2.06
CA LYS A 204 15.23 14.85 -3.19
C LYS A 204 14.20 14.84 -4.32
N GLU A 205 13.26 13.89 -4.32
CA GLU A 205 12.26 13.79 -5.40
C GLU A 205 10.91 14.46 -5.10
N GLN A 206 10.72 15.02 -3.89
CA GLN A 206 9.45 15.65 -3.48
C GLN A 206 9.55 17.14 -3.15
N GLY A 207 10.68 17.78 -3.38
CA GLY A 207 10.87 19.16 -2.98
C GLY A 207 11.78 19.97 -3.91
N GLU A 208 11.32 20.25 -5.12
CA GLU A 208 11.62 21.46 -5.90
C GLU A 208 10.53 21.71 -6.93
#